data_7a0e35287759a8356aa5733ed6393d9a
#
_entry.id   7a0e35287759a8356aa5733ed6393d9a
#
_cell.length_a   1.000
_cell.length_b   1.000
_cell.length_c   1.000
_cell.angle_alpha   90.00
_cell.angle_beta   90.00
_cell.angle_gamma   90.00
#
_symmetry.space_group_name_H-M   'P 1'
#
loop_
_entity.id
_entity.type
_entity.pdbx_description
1 polymer ?
#
loop_
_entity_poly.entity_id
_entity_poly.type
_entity_poly.pdbx_seq_one_letter_code
_entity_poly.pdbx_strand_id
1 'polypeptide(L)'
;MQGTRAAKAEGHDRAQICNLNMSAKAITTDAAPAPVGPYNQAVLAGGWLYCSGQIPLDPSTGAMVGNGDVAKETQQVLKNLVAVLNEAGATPEKVVRTTVFLADLADFQTVNDLYADIFGNDVSPARACVQVAALPKGARVEIDCVAWLG
;
A
#
# COMPACT_ATOMS: atom_id res chain seq x y z
N MET A 1 -43.63 16.08 52.31
CA MET A 1 -43.79 15.18 51.15
C MET A 1 -43.00 15.79 49.99
N GLN A 2 -41.82 15.30 49.75
CA GLN A 2 -40.97 15.79 48.67
C GLN A 2 -40.86 14.71 47.60
N GLY A 3 -41.36 15.00 46.39
CA GLY A 3 -41.31 14.11 45.25
C GLY A 3 -39.94 14.21 44.57
N THR A 4 -39.22 13.12 44.56
CA THR A 4 -37.98 12.94 43.83
C THR A 4 -38.24 12.83 42.31
N ARG A 5 -37.77 13.81 41.55
CA ARG A 5 -37.75 13.76 40.09
C ARG A 5 -36.60 12.88 39.66
N ALA A 6 -36.89 11.74 39.06
CA ALA A 6 -35.92 10.91 38.40
C ALA A 6 -35.49 11.59 37.07
N ALA A 7 -34.19 11.83 36.93
CA ALA A 7 -33.59 12.29 35.67
C ALA A 7 -33.60 11.14 34.67
N LYS A 8 -34.28 11.37 33.54
CA LYS A 8 -34.29 10.48 32.40
C LYS A 8 -32.96 10.63 31.67
N ALA A 9 -32.12 9.63 31.73
CA ALA A 9 -30.90 9.57 30.93
C ALA A 9 -31.30 9.45 29.46
N GLU A 10 -30.94 10.46 28.65
CA GLU A 10 -31.09 10.42 27.23
C GLU A 10 -30.08 9.38 26.68
N GLY A 11 -30.64 8.27 26.19
CA GLY A 11 -29.88 7.25 25.50
C GLY A 11 -29.40 7.83 24.17
N HIS A 12 -28.13 8.15 24.08
CA HIS A 12 -27.49 8.43 22.79
C HIS A 12 -27.62 7.16 21.94
N ASP A 13 -28.34 7.33 20.86
CA ASP A 13 -28.60 6.27 19.88
C ASP A 13 -27.28 5.77 19.26
N ARG A 14 -26.79 4.65 19.80
CA ARG A 14 -25.61 3.92 19.27
C ARG A 14 -25.83 3.32 17.88
N ALA A 15 -27.06 3.41 17.35
CA ALA A 15 -27.41 2.84 16.05
C ALA A 15 -27.04 3.73 14.86
N GLN A 16 -26.71 5.02 15.06
CA GLN A 16 -26.36 5.93 13.96
C GLN A 16 -24.89 5.88 13.54
N ILE A 17 -24.01 5.16 14.25
CA ILE A 17 -22.58 5.09 13.92
C ILE A 17 -22.25 3.97 12.91
N CYS A 18 -23.20 3.10 12.57
CA CYS A 18 -22.95 1.91 11.76
C CYS A 18 -23.39 1.98 10.28
N ASN A 19 -23.69 3.15 9.74
CA ASN A 19 -24.05 3.29 8.32
C ASN A 19 -23.01 4.11 7.53
N LEU A 20 -21.74 3.98 7.85
CA LEU A 20 -20.68 4.24 6.89
C LEU A 20 -20.76 3.11 5.85
N ASN A 21 -21.33 3.41 4.69
CA ASN A 21 -21.35 2.50 3.56
C ASN A 21 -19.88 2.30 3.11
N MET A 22 -19.17 1.40 3.79
CA MET A 22 -17.77 1.05 3.53
C MET A 22 -17.71 0.13 2.31
N SER A 23 -18.18 0.64 1.16
CA SER A 23 -18.00 -0.07 -0.09
C SER A 23 -16.52 -0.03 -0.47
N ALA A 24 -15.88 -1.20 -0.52
CA ALA A 24 -14.55 -1.32 -1.07
C ALA A 24 -14.60 -1.14 -2.59
N LYS A 25 -13.67 -0.35 -3.12
CA LYS A 25 -13.51 -0.11 -4.56
C LYS A 25 -12.17 -0.67 -5.02
N ALA A 26 -12.20 -1.55 -6.02
CA ALA A 26 -10.98 -2.01 -6.69
C ALA A 26 -10.37 -0.87 -7.53
N ILE A 27 -9.05 -0.79 -7.49
CA ILE A 27 -8.24 0.09 -8.33
C ILE A 27 -7.49 -0.77 -9.33
N THR A 28 -7.55 -0.39 -10.61
CA THR A 28 -6.91 -1.13 -11.70
C THR A 28 -6.35 -0.14 -12.71
N THR A 29 -5.10 -0.34 -13.12
CA THR A 29 -4.41 0.44 -14.15
C THR A 29 -3.57 -0.45 -15.05
N ASP A 30 -3.48 -0.11 -16.33
CA ASP A 30 -2.59 -0.77 -17.29
C ASP A 30 -1.14 -0.28 -17.15
N ALA A 31 -0.90 0.78 -16.37
CA ALA A 31 0.44 1.31 -16.10
C ALA A 31 1.21 0.53 -15.02
N ALA A 32 0.58 -0.46 -14.40
CA ALA A 32 1.19 -1.43 -13.49
C ALA A 32 0.82 -2.85 -13.93
N PRO A 33 1.60 -3.88 -13.51
CA PRO A 33 1.33 -5.25 -13.90
C PRO A 33 -0.06 -5.72 -13.51
N ALA A 34 -0.74 -6.42 -14.43
CA ALA A 34 -2.02 -7.06 -14.13
C ALA A 34 -1.86 -8.08 -12.99
N PRO A 35 -2.86 -8.24 -12.12
CA PRO A 35 -2.84 -9.26 -11.08
C PRO A 35 -2.70 -10.66 -11.68
N VAL A 36 -1.82 -11.48 -11.12
CA VAL A 36 -1.59 -12.87 -11.54
C VAL A 36 -2.40 -13.88 -10.72
N GLY A 37 -3.40 -13.42 -9.98
CA GLY A 37 -4.23 -14.24 -9.10
C GLY A 37 -5.52 -13.50 -8.68
N PRO A 38 -6.30 -14.06 -7.74
CA PRO A 38 -7.56 -13.49 -7.29
C PRO A 38 -7.36 -12.33 -6.31
N TYR A 39 -6.72 -11.25 -6.75
CA TYR A 39 -6.51 -10.03 -5.98
C TYR A 39 -6.57 -8.80 -6.90
N ASN A 40 -6.66 -7.61 -6.32
CA ASN A 40 -6.62 -6.33 -7.04
C ASN A 40 -5.26 -5.67 -6.85
N GLN A 41 -4.87 -4.79 -7.77
CA GLN A 41 -3.66 -3.97 -7.62
C GLN A 41 -3.73 -3.08 -6.39
N ALA A 42 -4.91 -2.53 -6.09
CA ALA A 42 -5.20 -1.88 -4.82
C ALA A 42 -6.72 -1.90 -4.53
N VAL A 43 -7.05 -1.64 -3.26
CA VAL A 43 -8.43 -1.50 -2.78
C VAL A 43 -8.54 -0.22 -1.98
N LEU A 44 -9.49 0.63 -2.35
CA LEU A 44 -9.87 1.83 -1.60
C LEU A 44 -11.07 1.52 -0.72
N ALA A 45 -10.96 1.73 0.58
CA ALA A 45 -12.02 1.53 1.56
C ALA A 45 -11.93 2.57 2.68
N GLY A 46 -13.01 3.33 2.90
CA GLY A 46 -13.11 4.31 3.98
C GLY A 46 -12.00 5.38 3.98
N GLY A 47 -11.57 5.82 2.78
CA GLY A 47 -10.46 6.78 2.62
C GLY A 47 -9.06 6.17 2.72
N TRP A 48 -8.95 4.87 3.01
CA TRP A 48 -7.68 4.14 3.03
C TRP A 48 -7.48 3.37 1.73
N LEU A 49 -6.32 3.55 1.12
CA LEU A 49 -5.87 2.80 -0.04
C LEU A 49 -4.87 1.73 0.38
N TYR A 50 -5.19 0.48 0.12
CA TYR A 50 -4.33 -0.67 0.36
C TYR A 50 -3.77 -1.15 -0.98
N CYS A 51 -2.48 -0.94 -1.22
CA CYS A 51 -1.81 -1.40 -2.43
C CYS A 51 -1.20 -2.77 -2.20
N SER A 52 -1.48 -3.69 -3.12
CA SER A 52 -0.81 -5.00 -3.16
C SER A 52 0.69 -4.85 -3.38
N GLY A 53 1.46 -5.83 -2.91
CA GLY A 53 2.89 -5.90 -3.16
C GLY A 53 3.20 -5.89 -4.66
N GLN A 54 4.16 -5.08 -5.06
CA GLN A 54 4.67 -5.02 -6.42
C GLN A 54 6.01 -5.71 -6.49
N ILE A 55 6.16 -6.61 -7.45
CA ILE A 55 7.42 -7.21 -7.88
C ILE A 55 7.86 -6.57 -9.20
N PRO A 56 9.11 -6.74 -9.64
CA PRO A 56 9.64 -5.97 -10.78
C PRO A 56 9.19 -6.49 -12.14
N LEU A 57 7.88 -6.52 -12.39
CA LEU A 57 7.31 -6.88 -13.67
C LEU A 57 7.13 -5.65 -14.57
N ASP A 58 7.45 -5.79 -15.83
CA ASP A 58 7.07 -4.84 -16.87
C ASP A 58 5.56 -4.95 -17.12
N PRO A 59 4.78 -3.85 -17.00
CA PRO A 59 3.33 -3.92 -17.15
C PRO A 59 2.87 -4.28 -18.57
N SER A 60 3.67 -3.99 -19.60
CA SER A 60 3.29 -4.25 -20.99
C SER A 60 3.52 -5.70 -21.42
N THR A 61 4.51 -6.36 -20.84
CA THR A 61 4.93 -7.72 -21.22
C THR A 61 4.69 -8.77 -20.15
N GLY A 62 4.54 -8.36 -18.89
CA GLY A 62 4.50 -9.27 -17.73
C GLY A 62 5.84 -9.94 -17.42
N ALA A 63 6.92 -9.55 -18.11
CA ALA A 63 8.25 -10.10 -17.88
C ALA A 63 8.95 -9.46 -16.68
N MET A 64 9.83 -10.24 -16.03
CA MET A 64 10.71 -9.71 -14.99
C MET A 64 11.71 -8.72 -15.57
N VAL A 65 11.86 -7.56 -14.91
CA VAL A 65 12.87 -6.56 -15.19
C VAL A 65 14.01 -6.73 -14.22
N GLY A 66 15.26 -6.53 -14.69
CA GLY A 66 16.45 -6.54 -13.86
C GLY A 66 17.14 -7.89 -13.76
N ASN A 67 16.42 -9.00 -13.74
CA ASN A 67 16.97 -10.36 -13.72
C ASN A 67 18.10 -10.57 -12.68
N GLY A 68 17.84 -10.17 -11.43
CA GLY A 68 18.79 -10.26 -10.34
C GLY A 68 19.62 -8.99 -10.06
N ASP A 69 19.49 -7.95 -10.89
CA ASP A 69 20.01 -6.62 -10.60
C ASP A 69 19.02 -5.89 -9.68
N VAL A 70 19.32 -5.87 -8.38
CA VAL A 70 18.43 -5.32 -7.37
C VAL A 70 18.10 -3.84 -7.57
N ALA A 71 19.01 -3.05 -8.13
CA ALA A 71 18.75 -1.63 -8.39
C ALA A 71 17.69 -1.46 -9.49
N LYS A 72 17.82 -2.21 -10.60
CA LYS A 72 16.82 -2.19 -11.68
C LYS A 72 15.47 -2.77 -11.22
N GLU A 73 15.50 -3.84 -10.45
CA GLU A 73 14.29 -4.43 -9.88
C GLU A 73 13.57 -3.42 -8.97
N THR A 74 14.29 -2.74 -8.08
CA THR A 74 13.73 -1.73 -7.17
C THR A 74 13.12 -0.56 -7.94
N GLN A 75 13.80 -0.05 -8.97
CA GLN A 75 13.25 1.01 -9.81
C GLN A 75 11.93 0.62 -10.47
N GLN A 76 11.84 -0.62 -10.99
CA GLN A 76 10.60 -1.11 -11.59
C GLN A 76 9.49 -1.30 -10.56
N VAL A 77 9.79 -1.85 -9.38
CA VAL A 77 8.83 -2.00 -8.28
C VAL A 77 8.25 -0.66 -7.87
N LEU A 78 9.10 0.34 -7.65
CA LEU A 78 8.67 1.68 -7.26
C LEU A 78 7.83 2.36 -8.36
N LYS A 79 8.22 2.20 -9.62
CA LYS A 79 7.44 2.69 -10.77
C LYS A 79 6.05 2.08 -10.82
N ASN A 80 5.94 0.77 -10.62
CA ASN A 80 4.66 0.05 -10.59
C ASN A 80 3.79 0.54 -9.42
N LEU A 81 4.37 0.68 -8.24
CA LEU A 81 3.64 1.14 -7.05
C LEU A 81 3.12 2.57 -7.22
N VAL A 82 3.94 3.48 -7.75
CA VAL A 82 3.53 4.87 -8.04
C VAL A 82 2.41 4.91 -9.08
N ALA A 83 2.44 4.04 -10.10
CA ALA A 83 1.37 3.96 -11.09
C ALA A 83 0.02 3.55 -10.45
N VAL A 84 0.03 2.61 -9.52
CA VAL A 84 -1.18 2.21 -8.78
C VAL A 84 -1.68 3.35 -7.87
N LEU A 85 -0.77 4.04 -7.19
CA LEU A 85 -1.13 5.22 -6.38
C LEU A 85 -1.79 6.30 -7.24
N ASN A 86 -1.19 6.65 -8.37
CA ASN A 86 -1.70 7.68 -9.28
C ASN A 86 -3.10 7.33 -9.81
N GLU A 87 -3.37 6.07 -10.14
CA GLU A 87 -4.69 5.61 -10.59
C GLU A 87 -5.77 5.85 -9.53
N ALA A 88 -5.41 5.70 -8.25
CA ALA A 88 -6.31 5.97 -7.13
C ALA A 88 -6.43 7.48 -6.79
N GLY A 89 -5.72 8.37 -7.50
CA GLY A 89 -5.65 9.79 -7.17
C GLY A 89 -4.75 10.09 -5.97
N ALA A 90 -3.86 9.18 -5.61
CA ALA A 90 -2.87 9.34 -4.55
C ALA A 90 -1.48 9.68 -5.11
N THR A 91 -0.64 10.23 -4.25
CA THR A 91 0.78 10.48 -4.52
C THR A 91 1.62 9.83 -3.40
N PRO A 92 2.94 9.67 -3.58
CA PRO A 92 3.81 9.11 -2.53
C PRO A 92 3.70 9.80 -1.18
N GLU A 93 3.41 11.11 -1.14
CA GLU A 93 3.23 11.87 0.11
C GLU A 93 1.99 11.47 0.91
N LYS A 94 1.03 10.78 0.27
CA LYS A 94 -0.15 10.22 0.93
C LYS A 94 0.10 8.86 1.56
N VAL A 95 1.24 8.25 1.27
CA VAL A 95 1.60 6.94 1.82
C VAL A 95 1.98 7.08 3.28
N VAL A 96 1.34 6.30 4.14
CA VAL A 96 1.55 6.32 5.61
C VAL A 96 2.29 5.08 6.10
N ARG A 97 2.27 4.01 5.32
CA ARG A 97 2.94 2.75 5.67
C ARG A 97 3.46 2.06 4.41
N THR A 98 4.65 1.48 4.52
CA THR A 98 5.21 0.56 3.53
C THR A 98 5.76 -0.68 4.21
N THR A 99 5.79 -1.80 3.47
CA THR A 99 6.58 -2.97 3.82
C THR A 99 7.51 -3.29 2.65
N VAL A 100 8.79 -3.45 2.94
CA VAL A 100 9.82 -3.83 1.98
C VAL A 100 10.26 -5.25 2.29
N PHE A 101 10.04 -6.15 1.34
CA PHE A 101 10.44 -7.55 1.42
C PHE A 101 11.67 -7.74 0.53
N LEU A 102 12.74 -8.29 1.08
CA LEU A 102 14.00 -8.55 0.37
C LEU A 102 14.30 -10.05 0.34
N ALA A 103 14.83 -10.52 -0.77
CA ALA A 103 15.37 -11.87 -0.84
C ALA A 103 16.70 -11.99 -0.07
N ASP A 104 17.41 -10.86 0.10
CA ASP A 104 18.66 -10.77 0.86
C ASP A 104 18.77 -9.37 1.48
N LEU A 105 18.95 -9.29 2.81
CA LEU A 105 19.18 -8.03 3.52
C LEU A 105 20.48 -7.33 3.15
N ALA A 106 21.43 -8.02 2.50
CA ALA A 106 22.62 -7.39 1.94
C ALA A 106 22.27 -6.33 0.87
N ASP A 107 21.10 -6.41 0.25
CA ASP A 107 20.60 -5.44 -0.73
C ASP A 107 19.99 -4.17 -0.09
N PHE A 108 19.86 -4.16 1.25
CA PHE A 108 19.14 -3.10 1.97
C PHE A 108 19.58 -1.69 1.57
N GLN A 109 20.89 -1.41 1.51
CA GLN A 109 21.37 -0.06 1.23
C GLN A 109 20.98 0.40 -0.17
N THR A 110 21.16 -0.46 -1.19
CA THR A 110 20.78 -0.14 -2.58
C THR A 110 19.29 0.15 -2.69
N VAL A 111 18.46 -0.70 -2.08
CA VAL A 111 17.00 -0.52 -2.09
C VAL A 111 16.60 0.74 -1.31
N ASN A 112 17.23 0.99 -0.16
CA ASN A 112 16.95 2.15 0.68
C ASN A 112 17.23 3.48 -0.01
N ASP A 113 18.31 3.57 -0.77
CA ASP A 113 18.67 4.79 -1.49
C ASP A 113 17.62 5.12 -2.57
N LEU A 114 17.22 4.13 -3.36
CA LEU A 114 16.17 4.30 -4.38
C LEU A 114 14.77 4.55 -3.77
N TYR A 115 14.48 3.89 -2.65
CA TYR A 115 13.26 4.12 -1.88
C TYR A 115 13.17 5.57 -1.38
N ALA A 116 14.28 6.14 -0.92
CA ALA A 116 14.33 7.52 -0.44
C ALA A 116 14.00 8.55 -1.52
N ASP A 117 14.32 8.29 -2.79
CA ASP A 117 13.97 9.17 -3.90
C ASP A 117 12.45 9.32 -4.10
N ILE A 118 11.67 8.32 -3.67
CA ILE A 118 10.20 8.30 -3.83
C ILE A 118 9.50 8.70 -2.51
N PHE A 119 9.96 8.18 -1.38
CA PHE A 119 9.29 8.29 -0.09
C PHE A 119 10.04 9.14 0.94
N GLY A 120 11.17 9.73 0.58
CA GLY A 120 11.97 10.60 1.43
C GLY A 120 11.41 12.02 1.55
N ASN A 121 10.13 12.16 1.85
CA ASN A 121 9.42 13.43 2.02
C ASN A 121 9.57 13.97 3.45
N ASP A 122 8.99 15.14 3.74
CA ASP A 122 8.98 15.77 5.08
C ASP A 122 8.42 14.80 6.14
N VAL A 123 7.40 14.03 5.77
CA VAL A 123 6.85 12.95 6.57
C VAL A 123 6.97 11.64 5.79
N SER A 124 8.09 10.95 5.97
CA SER A 124 8.29 9.61 5.38
C SER A 124 7.33 8.59 6.02
N PRO A 125 6.84 7.59 5.25
CA PRO A 125 5.95 6.58 5.80
C PRO A 125 6.62 5.73 6.89
N ALA A 126 5.82 5.24 7.84
CA ALA A 126 6.26 4.16 8.71
C ALA A 126 6.62 2.93 7.86
N ARG A 127 7.71 2.22 8.19
CA ARG A 127 8.22 1.13 7.37
C ARG A 127 8.64 -0.08 8.19
N ALA A 128 8.39 -1.27 7.65
CA ALA A 128 9.14 -2.48 7.98
C ALA A 128 9.97 -2.91 6.76
N CYS A 129 11.18 -3.42 7.00
CA CYS A 129 12.02 -4.03 5.99
C CYS A 129 12.55 -5.35 6.53
N VAL A 130 12.27 -6.45 5.81
CA VAL A 130 12.58 -7.81 6.26
C VAL A 130 13.14 -8.64 5.11
N GLN A 131 13.99 -9.61 5.44
CA GLN A 131 14.36 -10.68 4.54
C GLN A 131 13.30 -11.78 4.62
N VAL A 132 12.92 -12.34 3.47
CA VAL A 132 11.98 -13.44 3.34
C VAL A 132 12.66 -14.67 2.73
N ALA A 133 12.05 -15.84 2.90
CA ALA A 133 12.60 -17.08 2.36
C ALA A 133 12.67 -17.08 0.83
N ALA A 134 11.66 -16.51 0.16
CA ALA A 134 11.58 -16.33 -1.29
C ALA A 134 10.53 -15.30 -1.65
N LEU A 135 10.66 -14.71 -2.84
CA LEU A 135 9.66 -13.84 -3.46
C LEU A 135 9.15 -14.45 -4.75
N PRO A 136 7.93 -14.09 -5.19
CA PRO A 136 7.37 -14.60 -6.44
C PRO A 136 8.31 -14.35 -7.63
N LYS A 137 8.39 -15.33 -8.54
CA LYS A 137 9.22 -15.28 -9.76
C LYS A 137 10.71 -15.02 -9.52
N GLY A 138 11.21 -15.29 -8.29
CA GLY A 138 12.61 -15.07 -7.95
C GLY A 138 12.99 -13.58 -7.84
N ALA A 139 12.02 -12.70 -7.61
CA ALA A 139 12.29 -11.28 -7.37
C ALA A 139 13.21 -11.09 -6.17
N ARG A 140 14.07 -10.07 -6.21
CA ARG A 140 14.92 -9.69 -5.09
C ARG A 140 14.25 -8.71 -4.13
N VAL A 141 13.22 -8.01 -4.61
CA VAL A 141 12.50 -6.99 -3.85
C VAL A 141 11.03 -7.02 -4.18
N GLU A 142 10.20 -6.81 -3.15
CA GLU A 142 8.76 -6.56 -3.24
C GLU A 142 8.40 -5.44 -2.26
N ILE A 143 7.50 -4.54 -2.66
CA ILE A 143 7.06 -3.43 -1.79
C ILE A 143 5.55 -3.29 -1.88
N ASP A 144 4.88 -3.24 -0.73
CA ASP A 144 3.48 -2.84 -0.58
C ASP A 144 3.37 -1.48 0.11
N CYS A 145 2.19 -0.89 0.08
CA CYS A 145 1.93 0.33 0.83
C CYS A 145 0.46 0.52 1.21
N VAL A 146 0.26 1.39 2.20
CA VAL A 146 -1.04 1.93 2.60
C VAL A 146 -0.97 3.45 2.51
N ALA A 147 -1.97 4.07 1.86
CA ALA A 147 -2.08 5.51 1.73
C ALA A 147 -3.40 6.03 2.32
N TRP A 148 -3.39 7.27 2.78
CA TRP A 148 -4.58 7.97 3.27
C TRP A 148 -5.00 9.04 2.28
N LEU A 149 -6.25 8.99 1.82
CA LEU A 149 -6.81 9.89 0.80
C LEU A 149 -7.84 10.89 1.38
N GLY A 150 -8.18 10.72 2.66
CA GLY A 150 -9.19 11.56 3.31
C GLY A 150 -10.55 10.92 3.40
#